data_9d78216754c7091fc145c4808c0865b3
#
_entry.id   9d78216754c7091fc145c4808c0865b3
#
_cell.length_a   1.000
_cell.length_b   1.000
_cell.length_c   1.000
_cell.angle_alpha   90.00
_cell.angle_beta   90.00
_cell.angle_gamma   90.00
#
_symmetry.space_group_name_H-M   'P 1'
#
loop_
_entity.id
_entity.type
_entity.pdbx_description
1 polymer ?
#
loop_
_entity_poly.entity_id
_entity_poly.type
_entity_poly.pdbx_seq_one_letter_code
_entity_poly.pdbx_strand_id
1 'polypeptide(L)'
;MKYITFIFLIFQIGISFTQTKPAKKEKFPSYFGLQVRTVFPSNFIGTPFNSFTNNEFSTSITQKMGFSFGGTVRAGLTKLIALESGINFTQRNFDVTMAVADSNVSGENNFSFICYDVPINALVYVQLSEQIYMNASLGFAFTFKPTSVGVLTLPGGPHSFTHSGFAYKKFGVDLNANFGFEYRTEKSGFFYLGGSARVPFAPVFDLIAQYKYQGYEKTIYGEIDGSYLSIDFKYFFPNIKTKGPQFIQGPIE
;
A
#
# COMPACT_ATOMS: atom_id res chain seq x y z
N MET A 1 29.21 -9.25 23.53
CA MET A 1 28.48 -9.99 24.56
C MET A 1 27.68 -9.14 25.56
N LYS A 2 27.96 -7.83 25.74
CA LYS A 2 27.22 -6.96 26.71
C LYS A 2 25.77 -6.59 26.30
N TYR A 3 25.44 -6.62 25.00
CA TYR A 3 24.10 -6.22 24.52
C TYR A 3 23.06 -7.36 24.53
N ILE A 4 23.49 -8.60 24.49
CA ILE A 4 22.59 -9.79 24.53
C ILE A 4 21.99 -9.94 25.93
N THR A 5 22.73 -9.61 26.97
CA THR A 5 22.26 -9.69 28.37
C THR A 5 21.18 -8.63 28.67
N PHE A 6 21.23 -7.47 28.00
CA PHE A 6 20.25 -6.41 28.22
C PHE A 6 18.89 -6.72 27.57
N ILE A 7 18.89 -7.37 26.40
CA ILE A 7 17.66 -7.83 25.72
C ILE A 7 16.97 -8.94 26.51
N PHE A 8 17.75 -9.82 27.16
CA PHE A 8 17.19 -10.89 28.00
C PHE A 8 16.57 -10.35 29.30
N LEU A 9 17.07 -9.23 29.84
CA LEU A 9 16.53 -8.61 31.04
C LEU A 9 15.19 -7.90 30.78
N ILE A 10 15.02 -7.30 29.60
CA ILE A 10 13.73 -6.67 29.19
C ILE A 10 12.65 -7.73 28.98
N PHE A 11 13.02 -8.94 28.54
CA PHE A 11 12.06 -10.02 28.34
C PHE A 11 11.59 -10.66 29.66
N GLN A 12 12.37 -10.57 30.74
CA GLN A 12 11.99 -11.09 32.07
C GLN A 12 11.03 -10.19 32.85
N ILE A 13 10.97 -8.91 32.57
CA ILE A 13 10.04 -7.96 33.23
C ILE A 13 8.58 -8.19 32.80
N GLY A 14 8.35 -8.87 31.67
CA GLY A 14 7.00 -9.16 31.15
C GLY A 14 6.26 -10.35 31.78
N ILE A 15 6.87 -11.14 32.67
CA ILE A 15 6.30 -12.44 33.11
C ILE A 15 5.73 -12.41 34.55
N SER A 16 5.79 -11.28 35.23
CA SER A 16 5.21 -11.14 36.60
C SER A 16 3.77 -10.62 36.57
N PHE A 17 2.91 -11.17 35.71
CA PHE A 17 1.47 -10.97 35.85
C PHE A 17 0.88 -12.06 36.74
N THR A 18 0.52 -11.65 37.95
CA THR A 18 -0.27 -12.37 38.94
C THR A 18 -1.38 -13.15 38.28
N GLN A 19 -1.49 -14.45 38.60
CA GLN A 19 -2.61 -15.31 38.23
C GLN A 19 -3.88 -14.89 38.97
N THR A 20 -4.49 -13.78 38.59
CA THR A 20 -5.90 -13.53 38.91
C THR A 20 -6.72 -14.45 38.01
N LYS A 21 -7.75 -15.11 38.59
CA LYS A 21 -8.71 -15.92 37.84
C LYS A 21 -9.07 -15.20 36.54
N PRO A 22 -8.98 -15.86 35.35
CA PRO A 22 -9.26 -15.20 34.09
C PRO A 22 -10.67 -14.65 34.12
N ALA A 23 -10.80 -13.33 34.20
CA ALA A 23 -12.05 -12.66 33.94
C ALA A 23 -12.54 -13.16 32.58
N LYS A 24 -13.84 -13.49 32.49
CA LYS A 24 -14.46 -13.98 31.27
C LYS A 24 -14.09 -12.99 30.16
N LYS A 25 -13.16 -13.38 29.25
CA LYS A 25 -12.67 -12.48 28.22
C LYS A 25 -13.85 -12.06 27.37
N GLU A 26 -14.22 -10.80 27.38
CA GLU A 26 -15.19 -10.23 26.45
C GLU A 26 -14.67 -10.54 25.04
N LYS A 27 -15.47 -11.25 24.25
CA LYS A 27 -15.14 -11.56 22.88
C LYS A 27 -15.63 -10.41 22.00
N PHE A 28 -14.72 -9.60 21.53
CA PHE A 28 -15.05 -8.59 20.54
C PHE A 28 -15.31 -9.24 19.18
N PRO A 29 -16.28 -8.73 18.41
CA PRO A 29 -16.66 -9.31 17.14
C PRO A 29 -15.54 -9.14 16.10
N SER A 30 -15.46 -10.13 15.21
CA SER A 30 -14.63 -10.04 14.00
C SER A 30 -15.53 -9.84 12.79
N TYR A 31 -15.10 -9.01 11.87
CA TYR A 31 -15.82 -8.67 10.65
C TYR A 31 -14.99 -9.03 9.43
N PHE A 32 -15.67 -9.56 8.42
CA PHE A 32 -15.12 -9.71 7.08
C PHE A 32 -15.72 -8.63 6.18
N GLY A 33 -14.92 -8.08 5.27
CA GLY A 33 -15.36 -7.05 4.35
C GLY A 33 -14.63 -7.10 3.02
N LEU A 34 -15.11 -6.27 2.12
CA LEU A 34 -14.48 -5.99 0.83
C LEU A 34 -14.02 -4.55 0.81
N GLN A 35 -12.96 -4.27 0.08
CA GLN A 35 -12.45 -2.92 -0.10
C GLN A 35 -12.10 -2.63 -1.54
N VAL A 36 -12.28 -1.36 -1.92
CA VAL A 36 -11.81 -0.77 -3.18
C VAL A 36 -11.10 0.54 -2.85
N ARG A 37 -10.06 0.85 -3.61
CA ARG A 37 -9.27 2.07 -3.44
C ARG A 37 -8.94 2.68 -4.78
N THR A 38 -8.95 4.00 -4.84
CA THR A 38 -8.36 4.75 -5.95
C THR A 38 -7.00 5.28 -5.48
N VAL A 39 -5.94 4.91 -6.19
CA VAL A 39 -4.56 5.25 -5.86
C VAL A 39 -4.16 6.51 -6.60
N PHE A 40 -3.67 7.52 -5.87
CA PHE A 40 -3.23 8.81 -6.41
C PHE A 40 -1.74 9.01 -6.14
N PRO A 41 -0.94 9.34 -7.17
CA PRO A 41 0.43 9.81 -6.95
C PRO A 41 0.42 11.11 -6.13
N SER A 42 1.39 11.28 -5.24
CA SER A 42 1.42 12.43 -4.35
C SER A 42 2.84 12.96 -4.15
N ASN A 43 3.02 14.25 -4.40
CA ASN A 43 4.25 14.97 -4.09
C ASN A 43 4.44 15.20 -2.58
N PHE A 44 3.39 15.02 -1.79
CA PHE A 44 3.43 15.26 -0.35
C PHE A 44 4.19 14.17 0.42
N ILE A 45 4.12 12.92 -0.06
CA ILE A 45 4.72 11.76 0.62
C ILE A 45 5.71 10.97 -0.26
N GLY A 46 5.97 11.43 -1.49
CA GLY A 46 6.85 10.74 -2.44
C GLY A 46 7.19 11.59 -3.65
N THR A 47 7.86 10.98 -4.61
CA THR A 47 8.29 11.59 -5.87
C THR A 47 7.59 10.87 -7.03
N PRO A 48 6.37 11.31 -7.43
CA PRO A 48 5.65 10.69 -8.53
C PRO A 48 6.28 10.91 -9.91
N PHE A 49 7.17 11.91 -10.03
CA PHE A 49 7.94 12.22 -11.24
C PHE A 49 9.42 12.05 -10.96
N ASN A 50 10.10 11.22 -11.77
CA ASN A 50 11.55 11.05 -11.74
C ASN A 50 12.11 11.28 -13.14
N SER A 51 13.27 11.94 -13.23
CA SER A 51 13.99 12.16 -14.48
C SER A 51 15.44 11.76 -14.32
N PHE A 52 15.95 11.05 -15.31
CA PHE A 52 17.32 10.55 -15.35
C PHE A 52 17.94 10.90 -16.69
N THR A 53 19.22 11.27 -16.69
CA THR A 53 19.91 11.70 -17.90
C THR A 53 21.30 11.05 -17.97
N ASN A 54 21.66 10.59 -19.16
CA ASN A 54 22.99 10.09 -19.47
C ASN A 54 23.45 10.73 -20.78
N ASN A 55 24.19 11.85 -20.69
CA ASN A 55 24.55 12.75 -21.78
C ASN A 55 23.28 13.24 -22.55
N GLU A 56 23.22 12.98 -23.85
CA GLU A 56 22.10 13.35 -24.73
C GLU A 56 20.83 12.51 -24.54
N PHE A 57 20.93 11.32 -23.94
CA PHE A 57 19.79 10.44 -23.66
C PHE A 57 19.18 10.76 -22.30
N SER A 58 17.88 11.03 -22.28
CA SER A 58 17.09 11.28 -21.09
C SER A 58 15.88 10.37 -21.02
N THR A 59 15.48 10.00 -19.80
CA THR A 59 14.23 9.30 -19.54
C THR A 59 13.54 9.92 -18.34
N SER A 60 12.23 10.07 -18.44
CA SER A 60 11.39 10.48 -17.33
C SER A 60 10.29 9.46 -17.11
N ILE A 61 9.92 9.26 -15.86
CA ILE A 61 8.84 8.39 -15.46
C ILE A 61 7.89 9.12 -14.53
N THR A 62 6.59 9.01 -14.82
CA THR A 62 5.53 9.66 -14.05
C THR A 62 4.53 8.61 -13.58
N GLN A 63 4.32 8.53 -12.26
CA GLN A 63 3.27 7.71 -11.70
C GLN A 63 1.91 8.33 -11.99
N LYS A 64 0.96 7.50 -12.44
CA LYS A 64 -0.43 7.87 -12.73
C LYS A 64 -1.39 7.27 -11.72
N MET A 65 -2.65 7.64 -11.84
CA MET A 65 -3.71 7.04 -11.03
C MET A 65 -3.76 5.54 -11.24
N GLY A 66 -3.95 4.82 -10.14
CA GLY A 66 -4.12 3.38 -10.10
C GLY A 66 -5.35 2.99 -9.30
N PHE A 67 -5.52 1.71 -9.07
CA PHE A 67 -6.60 1.19 -8.25
C PHE A 67 -6.16 -0.03 -7.45
N SER A 68 -6.91 -0.31 -6.38
CA SER A 68 -6.72 -1.50 -5.56
C SER A 68 -8.07 -2.06 -5.14
N PHE A 69 -8.17 -3.37 -5.03
CA PHE A 69 -9.34 -4.03 -4.47
C PHE A 69 -8.92 -5.30 -3.70
N GLY A 70 -9.76 -5.72 -2.77
CA GLY A 70 -9.44 -6.92 -2.00
C GLY A 70 -10.43 -7.24 -0.90
N GLY A 71 -10.07 -8.25 -0.12
CA GLY A 71 -10.78 -8.67 1.09
C GLY A 71 -10.09 -8.15 2.34
N THR A 72 -10.88 -7.76 3.34
CA THR A 72 -10.37 -7.27 4.62
C THR A 72 -11.02 -8.03 5.77
N VAL A 73 -10.26 -8.28 6.82
CA VAL A 73 -10.72 -8.88 8.08
C VAL A 73 -10.35 -7.95 9.21
N ARG A 74 -11.31 -7.67 10.08
CA ARG A 74 -11.11 -6.83 11.25
C ARG A 74 -11.49 -7.60 12.51
N ALA A 75 -10.60 -7.60 13.50
CA ALA A 75 -10.81 -8.21 14.80
C ALA A 75 -10.72 -7.14 15.90
N GLY A 76 -11.77 -6.99 16.70
CA GLY A 76 -11.75 -6.18 17.91
C GLY A 76 -10.82 -6.80 18.95
N LEU A 77 -9.90 -6.02 19.51
CA LEU A 77 -9.02 -6.43 20.59
C LEU A 77 -9.48 -5.87 21.93
N THR A 78 -9.93 -4.63 21.94
CA THR A 78 -10.50 -3.93 23.08
C THR A 78 -11.67 -3.07 22.63
N LYS A 79 -12.31 -2.35 23.55
CA LYS A 79 -13.37 -1.38 23.20
C LYS A 79 -12.88 -0.26 22.26
N LEU A 80 -11.61 0.11 22.34
CA LEU A 80 -11.03 1.22 21.56
C LEU A 80 -10.10 0.78 20.43
N ILE A 81 -9.65 -0.46 20.44
CA ILE A 81 -8.58 -0.93 19.54
C ILE A 81 -9.06 -2.16 18.77
N ALA A 82 -8.80 -2.16 17.47
CA ALA A 82 -8.98 -3.32 16.60
C ALA A 82 -7.72 -3.57 15.77
N LEU A 83 -7.58 -4.78 15.27
CA LEU A 83 -6.60 -5.17 14.29
C LEU A 83 -7.31 -5.39 12.95
N GLU A 84 -6.76 -4.83 11.87
CA GLU A 84 -7.24 -5.06 10.51
C GLU A 84 -6.15 -5.66 9.66
N SER A 85 -6.51 -6.70 8.91
CA SER A 85 -5.65 -7.33 7.91
C SER A 85 -6.47 -7.67 6.68
N GLY A 86 -5.82 -8.18 5.63
CA GLY A 86 -6.52 -8.55 4.41
C GLY A 86 -5.56 -8.93 3.30
N ILE A 87 -6.10 -9.13 2.11
CA ILE A 87 -5.32 -9.35 0.90
C ILE A 87 -5.87 -8.43 -0.18
N ASN A 88 -4.99 -7.64 -0.80
CA ASN A 88 -5.35 -6.70 -1.84
C ASN A 88 -4.55 -6.94 -3.11
N PHE A 89 -5.21 -6.78 -4.22
CA PHE A 89 -4.60 -6.54 -5.52
C PHE A 89 -4.45 -5.04 -5.69
N THR A 90 -3.27 -4.58 -6.13
CA THR A 90 -3.00 -3.15 -6.39
C THR A 90 -2.34 -3.02 -7.75
N GLN A 91 -2.95 -2.24 -8.63
CA GLN A 91 -2.39 -1.86 -9.92
C GLN A 91 -1.96 -0.39 -9.87
N ARG A 92 -0.71 -0.15 -10.26
CA ARG A 92 -0.10 1.17 -10.36
C ARG A 92 0.28 1.43 -11.81
N ASN A 93 -0.06 2.59 -12.32
CA ASN A 93 0.17 2.98 -13.71
C ASN A 93 1.30 4.01 -13.79
N PHE A 94 2.11 3.88 -14.82
CA PHE A 94 3.25 4.75 -15.06
C PHE A 94 3.34 5.11 -16.54
N ASP A 95 3.69 6.38 -16.81
CA ASP A 95 4.10 6.84 -18.14
C ASP A 95 5.61 7.01 -18.14
N VAL A 96 6.25 6.55 -19.22
CA VAL A 96 7.68 6.69 -19.47
C VAL A 96 7.87 7.47 -20.76
N THR A 97 8.64 8.54 -20.68
CA THR A 97 9.08 9.31 -21.86
C THR A 97 10.60 9.18 -21.98
N MET A 98 11.07 8.84 -23.15
CA MET A 98 12.49 8.74 -23.50
C MET A 98 12.80 9.70 -24.64
N ALA A 99 13.92 10.42 -24.54
CA ALA A 99 14.29 11.40 -25.55
C ALA A 99 15.80 11.44 -25.75
N VAL A 100 16.22 11.75 -26.99
CA VAL A 100 17.61 12.03 -27.34
C VAL A 100 17.69 13.44 -27.92
N ALA A 101 18.37 14.33 -27.20
CA ALA A 101 18.40 15.76 -27.52
C ALA A 101 19.02 16.04 -28.91
N ASP A 102 20.14 15.41 -29.22
CA ASP A 102 20.89 15.67 -30.47
C ASP A 102 20.15 15.26 -31.73
N SER A 103 19.32 14.21 -31.64
CA SER A 103 18.59 13.68 -32.78
C SER A 103 17.13 14.17 -32.82
N ASN A 104 16.68 14.89 -31.81
CA ASN A 104 15.29 15.32 -31.63
C ASN A 104 14.29 14.15 -31.76
N VAL A 105 14.70 12.96 -31.28
CA VAL A 105 13.89 11.73 -31.32
C VAL A 105 13.38 11.44 -29.92
N SER A 106 12.10 11.15 -29.79
CA SER A 106 11.46 10.80 -28.55
C SER A 106 10.51 9.61 -28.70
N GLY A 107 10.25 8.93 -27.61
CA GLY A 107 9.28 7.85 -27.52
C GLY A 107 8.56 7.88 -26.17
N GLU A 108 7.27 7.65 -26.21
CA GLU A 108 6.43 7.59 -25.01
C GLU A 108 5.78 6.21 -24.91
N ASN A 109 5.64 5.76 -23.69
CA ASN A 109 4.95 4.50 -23.41
C ASN A 109 4.30 4.53 -22.04
N ASN A 110 3.29 3.69 -21.84
CA ASN A 110 2.66 3.47 -20.56
C ASN A 110 2.74 1.99 -20.15
N PHE A 111 2.81 1.73 -18.87
CA PHE A 111 2.74 0.38 -18.32
C PHE A 111 2.11 0.35 -16.94
N SER A 112 1.66 -0.84 -16.56
CA SER A 112 1.07 -1.08 -15.25
C SER A 112 1.93 -2.05 -14.47
N PHE A 113 2.14 -1.73 -13.18
CA PHE A 113 2.85 -2.58 -12.24
C PHE A 113 1.87 -3.14 -11.21
N ILE A 114 1.84 -4.47 -11.08
CA ILE A 114 0.90 -5.17 -10.21
C ILE A 114 1.60 -5.58 -8.91
N CYS A 115 0.93 -5.38 -7.78
CA CYS A 115 1.34 -5.81 -6.45
C CYS A 115 0.19 -6.53 -5.74
N TYR A 116 0.55 -7.47 -4.86
CA TYR A 116 -0.36 -8.05 -3.87
C TYR A 116 0.08 -7.61 -2.48
N ASP A 117 -0.85 -7.10 -1.68
CA ASP A 117 -0.57 -6.54 -0.36
C ASP A 117 -1.27 -7.31 0.72
N VAL A 118 -0.57 -7.56 1.82
CA VAL A 118 -1.13 -8.05 3.09
C VAL A 118 -0.88 -6.98 4.16
N PRO A 119 -1.83 -6.05 4.41
CA PRO A 119 -1.71 -5.07 5.47
C PRO A 119 -1.93 -5.69 6.84
N ILE A 120 -1.28 -5.13 7.86
CA ILE A 120 -1.52 -5.37 9.28
C ILE A 120 -1.56 -4.01 9.96
N ASN A 121 -2.76 -3.55 10.30
CA ASN A 121 -2.99 -2.22 10.86
C ASN A 121 -3.62 -2.32 12.24
N ALA A 122 -3.12 -1.53 13.20
CA ALA A 122 -3.78 -1.27 14.46
C ALA A 122 -4.69 -0.05 14.29
N LEU A 123 -5.96 -0.19 14.66
CA LEU A 123 -6.97 0.84 14.54
C LEU A 123 -7.38 1.34 15.92
N VAL A 124 -7.57 2.66 16.02
CA VAL A 124 -8.16 3.32 17.16
C VAL A 124 -9.44 4.01 16.73
N TYR A 125 -10.48 3.92 17.56
CA TYR A 125 -11.81 4.46 17.28
C TYR A 125 -12.20 5.62 18.16
N VAL A 126 -12.97 6.53 17.61
CA VAL A 126 -13.71 7.56 18.31
C VAL A 126 -15.17 7.49 17.85
N GLN A 127 -16.09 7.28 18.79
CA GLN A 127 -17.52 7.32 18.50
C GLN A 127 -17.98 8.78 18.42
N LEU A 128 -18.57 9.17 17.31
CA LEU A 128 -19.12 10.51 17.09
C LEU A 128 -20.63 10.57 17.32
N SER A 129 -21.32 9.46 16.99
CA SER A 129 -22.74 9.27 17.28
C SER A 129 -23.05 7.78 17.38
N GLU A 130 -24.30 7.41 17.62
CA GLU A 130 -24.73 6.00 17.72
C GLU A 130 -24.34 5.15 16.48
N GLN A 131 -24.32 5.77 15.30
CA GLN A 131 -24.06 5.06 14.04
C GLN A 131 -22.76 5.49 13.37
N ILE A 132 -22.15 6.62 13.78
CA ILE A 132 -20.98 7.19 13.12
C ILE A 132 -19.76 7.08 14.02
N TYR A 133 -18.72 6.44 13.49
CA TYR A 133 -17.43 6.28 14.13
C TYR A 133 -16.35 6.88 13.23
N MET A 134 -15.38 7.50 13.85
CA MET A 134 -14.13 7.91 13.22
C MET A 134 -13.05 6.92 13.63
N ASN A 135 -12.18 6.54 12.73
CA ASN A 135 -11.02 5.73 13.06
C ASN A 135 -9.76 6.26 12.38
N ALA A 136 -8.65 6.05 13.07
CA ALA A 136 -7.32 6.20 12.54
C ALA A 136 -6.57 4.88 12.71
N SER A 137 -5.73 4.54 11.76
CA SER A 137 -4.91 3.33 11.85
C SER A 137 -3.50 3.57 11.35
N LEU A 138 -2.59 2.81 11.95
CA LEU A 138 -1.19 2.75 11.56
C LEU A 138 -0.75 1.30 11.53
N GLY A 139 0.11 0.95 10.57
CA GLY A 139 0.63 -0.41 10.44
C GLY A 139 1.58 -0.55 9.29
N PHE A 140 1.81 -1.80 8.92
CA PHE A 140 2.68 -2.18 7.82
C PHE A 140 1.90 -3.00 6.80
N ALA A 141 2.32 -2.94 5.54
CA ALA A 141 1.82 -3.82 4.49
C ALA A 141 2.99 -4.61 3.91
N PHE A 142 2.84 -5.93 3.90
CA PHE A 142 3.76 -6.81 3.20
C PHE A 142 3.32 -6.88 1.74
N THR A 143 4.21 -6.49 0.83
CA THR A 143 3.90 -6.36 -0.59
C THR A 143 4.65 -7.42 -1.37
N PHE A 144 3.95 -8.17 -2.21
CA PHE A 144 4.52 -9.10 -3.19
C PHE A 144 4.38 -8.51 -4.59
N LYS A 145 5.49 -8.49 -5.34
CA LYS A 145 5.65 -7.88 -6.66
C LYS A 145 5.98 -8.97 -7.70
N PRO A 146 4.97 -9.63 -8.31
CA PRO A 146 5.21 -10.77 -9.20
C PRO A 146 5.73 -10.38 -10.57
N THR A 147 5.41 -9.16 -11.04
CA THR A 147 5.63 -8.73 -12.43
C THR A 147 6.94 -7.98 -12.62
N SER A 148 7.60 -8.28 -13.74
CA SER A 148 8.54 -7.38 -14.41
C SER A 148 7.88 -6.90 -15.69
N VAL A 149 8.16 -5.68 -16.10
CA VAL A 149 7.59 -5.06 -17.30
C VAL A 149 8.71 -4.71 -18.25
N GLY A 150 8.54 -4.98 -19.53
CA GLY A 150 9.49 -4.56 -20.57
C GLY A 150 8.74 -4.17 -21.84
N VAL A 151 9.08 -3.02 -22.40
CA VAL A 151 8.45 -2.51 -23.62
C VAL A 151 9.51 -1.97 -24.58
N LEU A 152 9.37 -2.29 -25.85
CA LEU A 152 10.14 -1.76 -26.97
C LEU A 152 9.32 -0.70 -27.69
N THR A 153 9.89 0.47 -27.88
CA THR A 153 9.30 1.55 -28.68
C THR A 153 10.20 1.87 -29.86
N LEU A 154 9.62 1.93 -31.06
CA LEU A 154 10.31 2.25 -32.30
C LEU A 154 9.81 3.59 -32.83
N PRO A 155 10.50 4.71 -32.52
CA PRO A 155 10.04 6.05 -32.90
C PRO A 155 10.18 6.35 -34.40
N GLY A 156 10.85 5.49 -35.13
CA GLY A 156 11.08 5.60 -36.58
C GLY A 156 12.58 5.51 -36.95
N GLY A 157 12.85 5.06 -38.19
CA GLY A 157 14.22 4.86 -38.68
C GLY A 157 14.97 3.79 -37.87
N PRO A 158 16.31 3.92 -37.74
CA PRO A 158 17.16 2.98 -37.02
C PRO A 158 17.18 3.19 -35.50
N HIS A 159 16.35 4.09 -34.99
CA HIS A 159 16.27 4.39 -33.55
C HIS A 159 15.37 3.39 -32.83
N SER A 160 15.79 2.92 -31.66
CA SER A 160 14.97 2.10 -30.79
C SER A 160 15.14 2.49 -29.32
N PHE A 161 14.03 2.54 -28.60
CA PHE A 161 13.97 2.72 -27.16
C PHE A 161 13.44 1.46 -26.52
N THR A 162 14.08 1.00 -25.46
CA THR A 162 13.59 -0.11 -24.63
C THR A 162 13.58 0.35 -23.19
N HIS A 163 12.50 0.08 -22.49
CA HIS A 163 12.49 0.23 -21.03
C HIS A 163 12.02 -1.05 -20.39
N SER A 164 12.54 -1.31 -19.21
CA SER A 164 12.20 -2.46 -18.39
C SER A 164 12.14 -2.05 -16.93
N GLY A 165 11.08 -2.45 -16.25
CA GLY A 165 10.92 -2.30 -14.80
C GLY A 165 11.10 -3.65 -14.12
N PHE A 166 12.08 -3.76 -13.23
CA PHE A 166 12.39 -4.98 -12.50
C PHE A 166 12.16 -4.79 -11.01
N ALA A 167 11.46 -5.72 -10.38
CA ALA A 167 11.45 -5.84 -8.93
C ALA A 167 12.52 -6.83 -8.49
N TYR A 168 13.76 -6.37 -8.22
CA TYR A 168 14.81 -7.22 -7.67
C TYR A 168 14.37 -7.89 -6.37
N LYS A 169 13.75 -7.12 -5.49
CA LYS A 169 13.13 -7.64 -4.27
C LYS A 169 11.64 -7.83 -4.52
N LYS A 170 11.24 -9.07 -4.79
CA LYS A 170 9.84 -9.43 -5.00
C LYS A 170 8.96 -9.20 -3.76
N PHE A 171 9.56 -9.21 -2.58
CA PHE A 171 8.90 -8.89 -1.31
C PHE A 171 9.36 -7.54 -0.80
N GLY A 172 8.42 -6.75 -0.31
CA GLY A 172 8.65 -5.44 0.28
C GLY A 172 7.80 -5.24 1.53
N VAL A 173 8.11 -4.19 2.25
CA VAL A 173 7.33 -3.72 3.40
C VAL A 173 7.09 -2.23 3.21
N ASP A 174 5.84 -1.82 3.39
CA ASP A 174 5.40 -0.44 3.28
C ASP A 174 4.83 0.02 4.63
N LEU A 175 5.07 1.26 5.01
CA LEU A 175 4.31 1.91 6.08
C LEU A 175 2.92 2.24 5.54
N ASN A 176 1.88 1.96 6.34
CA ASN A 176 0.49 2.21 5.96
C ASN A 176 -0.23 2.97 7.07
N ALA A 177 -0.80 4.13 6.74
CA ALA A 177 -1.60 4.93 7.64
C ALA A 177 -2.96 5.21 7.00
N ASN A 178 -4.05 5.08 7.78
CA ASN A 178 -5.40 5.36 7.29
C ASN A 178 -6.14 6.25 8.29
N PHE A 179 -7.06 7.04 7.75
CA PHE A 179 -7.99 7.85 8.52
C PHE A 179 -9.33 7.90 7.79
N GLY A 180 -10.44 7.73 8.52
CA GLY A 180 -11.75 7.80 7.90
C GLY A 180 -12.91 7.61 8.87
N PHE A 181 -14.09 7.48 8.28
CA PHE A 181 -15.35 7.40 9.00
C PHE A 181 -16.08 6.10 8.64
N GLU A 182 -16.77 5.57 9.64
CA GLU A 182 -17.62 4.39 9.51
C GLU A 182 -19.08 4.78 9.80
N TYR A 183 -19.95 4.30 8.94
CA TYR A 183 -21.39 4.30 9.17
C TYR A 183 -21.84 2.88 9.45
N ARG A 184 -22.27 2.61 10.68
CA ARG A 184 -22.68 1.29 11.14
C ARG A 184 -24.19 1.19 11.16
N THR A 185 -24.72 0.16 10.50
CA THR A 185 -26.15 -0.13 10.44
C THR A 185 -26.49 -1.30 11.34
N GLU A 186 -27.72 -1.36 11.82
CA GLU A 186 -28.17 -2.43 12.71
C GLU A 186 -28.18 -3.82 12.07
N LYS A 187 -28.46 -3.92 10.76
CA LYS A 187 -28.70 -5.21 10.08
C LYS A 187 -27.83 -5.45 8.87
N SER A 188 -27.37 -4.39 8.22
CA SER A 188 -26.71 -4.47 6.91
C SER A 188 -25.19 -4.36 6.98
N GLY A 189 -24.58 -4.52 8.17
CA GLY A 189 -23.15 -4.33 8.35
C GLY A 189 -22.77 -2.87 8.41
N PHE A 190 -21.55 -2.52 8.00
CA PHE A 190 -21.10 -1.14 8.04
C PHE A 190 -20.21 -0.76 6.86
N PHE A 191 -20.25 0.52 6.55
CA PHE A 191 -19.51 1.15 5.47
C PHE A 191 -18.39 2.00 6.06
N TYR A 192 -17.23 1.99 5.41
CA TYR A 192 -16.10 2.86 5.73
C TYR A 192 -15.75 3.68 4.49
N LEU A 193 -15.54 4.97 4.71
CA LEU A 193 -14.98 5.89 3.72
C LEU A 193 -13.83 6.66 4.37
N GLY A 194 -12.68 6.65 3.74
CA GLY A 194 -11.50 7.34 4.27
C GLY A 194 -10.40 7.52 3.25
N GLY A 195 -9.28 8.02 3.73
CA GLY A 195 -8.04 8.14 2.99
C GLY A 195 -6.94 7.32 3.61
N SER A 196 -6.01 6.87 2.79
CA SER A 196 -4.77 6.25 3.28
C SER A 196 -3.54 6.81 2.59
N ALA A 197 -2.42 6.70 3.32
CA ALA A 197 -1.10 7.02 2.85
C ALA A 197 -0.25 5.75 2.91
N ARG A 198 0.49 5.46 1.84
CA ARG A 198 1.41 4.33 1.78
C ARG A 198 2.79 4.78 1.36
N VAL A 199 3.79 4.39 2.16
CA VAL A 199 5.20 4.73 1.94
C VAL A 199 6.02 3.45 1.97
N PRO A 200 6.53 2.97 0.82
CA PRO A 200 7.45 1.86 0.75
C PRO A 200 8.77 2.17 1.45
N PHE A 201 9.38 1.18 2.13
CA PHE A 201 10.71 1.33 2.71
C PHE A 201 11.85 1.09 1.71
N ALA A 202 11.51 0.63 0.51
CA ALA A 202 12.46 0.40 -0.58
C ALA A 202 11.80 0.72 -1.92
N PRO A 203 12.58 0.97 -2.96
CA PRO A 203 12.06 1.21 -4.31
C PRO A 203 11.05 0.12 -4.73
N VAL A 204 10.00 0.56 -5.41
CA VAL A 204 8.95 -0.37 -5.89
C VAL A 204 9.50 -1.22 -7.01
N PHE A 205 10.26 -0.61 -7.91
CA PHE A 205 10.99 -1.29 -8.97
C PHE A 205 12.18 -0.43 -9.44
N ASP A 206 13.11 -1.08 -10.13
CA ASP A 206 14.24 -0.45 -10.79
C ASP A 206 13.93 -0.30 -12.27
N LEU A 207 14.07 0.92 -12.79
CA LEU A 207 13.90 1.24 -14.20
C LEU A 207 15.24 1.07 -14.92
N ILE A 208 15.24 0.31 -16.02
CA ILE A 208 16.34 0.29 -17.00
C ILE A 208 15.78 0.84 -18.32
N ALA A 209 16.30 1.96 -18.77
CA ALA A 209 15.98 2.55 -20.05
C ALA A 209 17.20 2.47 -20.98
N GLN A 210 16.99 2.01 -22.21
CA GLN A 210 18.04 1.84 -23.20
C GLN A 210 17.64 2.54 -24.50
N TYR A 211 18.61 3.20 -25.09
CA TYR A 211 18.54 3.76 -26.44
C TYR A 211 19.57 3.08 -27.33
N LYS A 212 19.16 2.67 -28.55
CA LYS A 212 20.04 2.07 -29.56
C LYS A 212 19.86 2.76 -30.90
N TYR A 213 21.01 3.02 -31.56
CA TYR A 213 21.09 3.61 -32.88
C TYR A 213 22.36 3.15 -33.59
N GLN A 214 22.25 2.41 -34.71
CA GLN A 214 23.37 1.99 -35.57
C GLN A 214 24.61 1.46 -34.82
N GLY A 215 24.39 0.61 -33.81
CA GLY A 215 25.46 0.06 -32.95
C GLY A 215 25.87 0.92 -31.76
N TYR A 216 25.38 2.13 -31.67
CA TYR A 216 25.51 2.97 -30.47
C TYR A 216 24.43 2.61 -29.46
N GLU A 217 24.82 2.44 -28.19
CA GLU A 217 23.91 2.08 -27.10
C GLU A 217 24.16 2.94 -25.88
N LYS A 218 23.09 3.46 -25.28
CA LYS A 218 23.10 4.15 -23.98
C LYS A 218 22.09 3.52 -23.06
N THR A 219 22.47 3.37 -21.80
CA THR A 219 21.61 2.80 -20.76
C THR A 219 21.54 3.76 -19.57
N ILE A 220 20.35 3.91 -19.03
CA ILE A 220 20.03 4.64 -17.81
C ILE A 220 19.44 3.66 -16.79
N TYR A 221 19.87 3.79 -15.53
CA TYR A 221 19.33 3.08 -14.38
C TYR A 221 18.70 4.08 -13.43
N GLY A 222 17.52 3.74 -12.89
CA GLY A 222 16.82 4.58 -11.92
C GLY A 222 15.98 3.77 -10.96
N GLU A 223 16.00 4.15 -9.69
CA GLU A 223 15.14 3.57 -8.66
C GLU A 223 13.85 4.38 -8.58
N ILE A 224 12.71 3.69 -8.55
CA ILE A 224 11.39 4.32 -8.54
C ILE A 224 10.74 4.13 -7.17
N ASP A 225 10.63 5.25 -6.44
CA ASP A 225 9.76 5.35 -5.28
C ASP A 225 8.30 5.22 -5.72
N GLY A 226 7.51 4.67 -4.87
CA GLY A 226 6.13 4.43 -5.21
C GLY A 226 5.18 4.83 -4.08
N SER A 227 5.52 5.83 -3.29
CA SER A 227 4.61 6.37 -2.28
C SER A 227 3.34 6.92 -2.91
N TYR A 228 2.20 6.74 -2.25
CA TYR A 228 0.92 7.21 -2.76
C TYR A 228 -0.10 7.51 -1.67
N LEU A 229 -1.09 8.32 -2.02
CA LEU A 229 -2.33 8.49 -1.27
C LEU A 229 -3.44 7.67 -1.93
N SER A 230 -4.46 7.29 -1.17
CA SER A 230 -5.65 6.67 -1.73
C SER A 230 -6.93 7.16 -1.04
N ILE A 231 -8.04 7.06 -1.76
CA ILE A 231 -9.39 7.13 -1.20
C ILE A 231 -9.89 5.69 -1.12
N ASP A 232 -10.30 5.29 0.09
CA ASP A 232 -10.65 3.93 0.43
C ASP A 232 -12.14 3.83 0.72
N PHE A 233 -12.82 2.92 0.06
CA PHE A 233 -14.17 2.51 0.39
C PHE A 233 -14.14 1.05 0.84
N LYS A 234 -14.73 0.75 2.03
CA LYS A 234 -14.84 -0.62 2.54
C LYS A 234 -16.29 -0.89 2.96
N TYR A 235 -16.71 -2.11 2.70
CA TYR A 235 -17.97 -2.63 3.21
C TYR A 235 -17.70 -3.88 4.03
N PHE A 236 -18.19 -3.88 5.27
CA PHE A 236 -18.07 -5.02 6.18
C PHE A 236 -19.42 -5.69 6.34
N PHE A 237 -19.45 -7.00 6.12
CA PHE A 237 -20.66 -7.79 6.22
C PHE A 237 -21.16 -7.87 7.66
N PRO A 238 -22.51 -8.01 7.84
CA PRO A 238 -23.08 -8.18 9.15
C PRO A 238 -22.58 -9.45 9.83
N ASN A 239 -22.31 -9.38 11.14
CA ASN A 239 -21.95 -10.57 11.90
C ASN A 239 -23.19 -11.34 12.32
N ILE A 240 -23.53 -12.40 11.60
CA ILE A 240 -24.75 -13.23 11.81
C ILE A 240 -24.78 -13.89 13.20
N LYS A 241 -23.63 -14.02 13.87
CA LYS A 241 -23.53 -14.65 15.19
C LYS A 241 -23.89 -13.72 16.36
N THR A 242 -24.00 -12.45 16.12
CA THR A 242 -24.33 -11.44 17.14
C THR A 242 -25.83 -11.17 17.15
N LYS A 243 -26.49 -11.52 18.25
CA LYS A 243 -27.91 -11.17 18.49
C LYS A 243 -27.94 -9.75 19.08
N GLY A 244 -28.30 -8.75 18.27
CA GLY A 244 -28.43 -7.36 18.68
C GLY A 244 -27.93 -6.35 17.66
N PRO A 245 -28.12 -5.05 17.88
CA PRO A 245 -27.63 -4.01 17.00
C PRO A 245 -26.11 -4.06 16.89
N GLN A 246 -25.58 -4.12 15.67
CA GLN A 246 -24.12 -4.32 15.46
C GLN A 246 -23.28 -3.11 15.86
N PHE A 247 -23.88 -1.93 15.95
CA PHE A 247 -23.21 -0.73 16.41
C PHE A 247 -22.94 -0.73 17.92
N ILE A 248 -23.71 -1.54 18.74
CA ILE A 248 -23.50 -1.71 20.17
C ILE A 248 -22.37 -2.72 20.45
N GLN A 249 -22.03 -3.58 19.48
CA GLN A 249 -21.09 -4.68 19.65
C GLN A 249 -19.72 -4.43 18.97
N GLY A 250 -19.44 -3.21 18.65
CA GLY A 250 -18.14 -2.79 18.11
C GLY A 250 -17.04 -2.68 19.18
N PRO A 251 -15.83 -2.34 18.78
CA PRO A 251 -14.74 -2.11 19.75
C PRO A 251 -14.99 -0.96 20.73
N ILE A 252 -16.01 -0.13 20.46
CA ILE A 252 -16.43 1.00 21.31
C ILE A 252 -17.87 0.73 21.75
N GLU A 253 -18.10 0.42 22.99
CA GLU A 253 -19.36 0.42 23.72
C GLU A 253 -19.23 1.36 24.91
#